data_97859fadad4e1a2d0d6d6e6e6e6cee63
#
_entry.id   97859fadad4e1a2d0d6d6e6e6e6cee63
#
_cell.length_a   1.000
_cell.length_b   1.000
_cell.length_c   1.000
_cell.angle_alpha   90.00
_cell.angle_beta   90.00
_cell.angle_gamma   90.00
#
_symmetry.space_group_name_H-M   'P 1'
#
loop_
_entity.id
_entity.type
_entity.pdbx_description
1 polymer ?
#
loop_
_entity_poly.entity_id
_entity_poly.type
_entity_poly.pdbx_seq_one_letter_code
_entity_poly.pdbx_strand_id
1 'polypeptide(L)'
;MFVCVLAAGGFAAAIIWSPKPPLGLASGTILAPARPLADFSLIDNQGRSFGAANLRGHWSLMFFGYTDCPDYCPTTLTMLAALEKQLRAAKTVAPPQVIFVSVDAKRDTPTQLNQFVPNFDPEFIGLTAASQPAIEALAKKWGVAVNIQYAANGNYIVDHSTEIFVIDPAGNLAAILTGPFTVDALQSDFLRIVTGRA
;
A
#
# COMPACT_ATOMS: atom_id res chain seq x y z
N MET A 1 31.29 71.04 20.36
CA MET A 1 31.94 69.78 20.04
C MET A 1 30.87 68.72 20.22
N PHE A 2 30.16 68.39 19.13
CA PHE A 2 29.08 67.36 19.15
C PHE A 2 29.65 66.02 18.64
N VAL A 3 29.58 64.98 19.48
CA VAL A 3 29.98 63.62 19.14
C VAL A 3 28.74 62.93 18.62
N CYS A 4 28.71 62.62 17.31
CA CYS A 4 27.72 61.74 16.73
C CYS A 4 28.15 60.29 16.95
N VAL A 5 27.37 59.57 17.75
CA VAL A 5 27.48 58.10 17.88
C VAL A 5 26.64 57.44 16.79
N LEU A 6 27.27 56.84 15.79
CA LEU A 6 26.61 55.98 14.78
C LEU A 6 26.37 54.61 15.39
N ALA A 7 25.12 54.27 15.67
CA ALA A 7 24.70 52.92 16.03
C ALA A 7 24.57 52.08 14.76
N ALA A 8 25.49 51.14 14.54
CA ALA A 8 25.38 50.12 13.49
C ALA A 8 24.37 49.05 13.93
N GLY A 9 23.15 49.13 13.40
CA GLY A 9 22.11 48.13 13.57
C GLY A 9 22.42 46.91 12.71
N GLY A 10 22.89 45.81 13.31
CA GLY A 10 23.03 44.55 12.65
C GLY A 10 21.65 43.91 12.39
N PHE A 11 21.27 43.83 11.13
CA PHE A 11 20.07 43.12 10.69
C PHE A 11 20.38 41.62 10.68
N ALA A 12 20.04 40.91 11.77
CA ALA A 12 20.08 39.44 11.79
C ALA A 12 18.93 38.91 10.93
N ALA A 13 19.23 38.44 9.73
CA ALA A 13 18.28 37.72 8.90
C ALA A 13 17.94 36.38 9.57
N ALA A 14 16.83 36.34 10.29
CA ALA A 14 16.25 35.13 10.78
C ALA A 14 15.79 34.30 9.56
N ILE A 15 16.53 33.23 9.25
CA ILE A 15 16.10 32.21 8.28
C ILE A 15 14.88 31.53 8.91
N ILE A 16 13.68 31.97 8.50
CA ILE A 16 12.43 31.32 8.86
C ILE A 16 12.41 29.99 8.11
N TRP A 17 12.76 28.92 8.81
CA TRP A 17 12.55 27.57 8.31
C TRP A 17 11.04 27.29 8.32
N SER A 18 10.35 27.58 7.23
CA SER A 18 8.98 27.14 7.03
C SER A 18 8.97 25.63 6.89
N PRO A 19 8.30 24.87 7.77
CA PRO A 19 8.13 23.45 7.56
C PRO A 19 7.44 23.24 6.21
N LYS A 20 8.04 22.40 5.37
CA LYS A 20 7.48 22.02 4.07
C LYS A 20 6.08 21.48 4.31
N PRO A 21 5.03 21.96 3.62
CA PRO A 21 3.68 21.43 3.83
C PRO A 21 3.67 19.93 3.61
N PRO A 22 2.86 19.18 4.39
CA PRO A 22 2.78 17.74 4.21
C PRO A 22 2.42 17.42 2.76
N LEU A 23 3.12 16.46 2.17
CA LEU A 23 2.87 15.96 0.81
C LEU A 23 1.39 15.57 0.70
N GLY A 24 0.60 16.40 0.02
CA GLY A 24 -0.79 16.09 -0.28
C GLY A 24 -0.84 15.01 -1.35
N LEU A 25 -1.36 13.82 -1.02
CA LEU A 25 -1.69 12.80 -1.99
C LEU A 25 -3.07 13.09 -2.59
N ALA A 26 -3.29 12.65 -3.83
CA ALA A 26 -4.61 12.71 -4.46
C ALA A 26 -5.57 11.69 -3.80
N SER A 27 -5.03 10.54 -3.36
CA SER A 27 -5.80 9.38 -2.93
C SER A 27 -5.23 8.78 -1.65
N GLY A 28 -5.00 9.54 -0.58
CA GLY A 28 -4.55 8.89 0.65
C GLY A 28 -3.74 9.76 1.62
N THR A 29 -3.03 9.09 2.52
CA THR A 29 -2.28 9.70 3.62
C THR A 29 -0.89 9.09 3.73
N ILE A 30 0.14 9.93 3.76
CA ILE A 30 1.50 9.54 4.10
C ILE A 30 1.62 9.43 5.61
N LEU A 31 2.24 8.38 6.09
CA LEU A 31 2.58 8.19 7.50
C LEU A 31 4.00 8.71 7.76
N ALA A 32 4.10 9.72 8.57
CA ALA A 32 5.38 10.31 8.95
C ALA A 32 5.50 10.39 10.48
N PRO A 33 6.34 9.57 11.13
CA PRO A 33 7.19 8.54 10.53
C PRO A 33 6.42 7.33 9.99
N ALA A 34 7.02 6.58 9.05
CA ALA A 34 6.50 5.30 8.61
C ALA A 34 6.39 4.32 9.79
N ARG A 35 5.35 3.48 9.83
CA ARG A 35 5.07 2.60 10.97
C ARG A 35 5.57 1.17 10.70
N PRO A 36 6.32 0.55 11.63
CA PRO A 36 6.67 -0.85 11.51
C PRO A 36 5.42 -1.73 11.37
N LEU A 37 5.45 -2.67 10.44
CA LEU A 37 4.43 -3.70 10.36
C LEU A 37 4.64 -4.74 11.45
N ALA A 38 3.54 -5.20 12.06
CA ALA A 38 3.60 -6.34 12.96
C ALA A 38 4.04 -7.59 12.19
N ASP A 39 4.82 -8.45 12.84
CA ASP A 39 5.22 -9.73 12.26
C ASP A 39 4.00 -10.54 11.83
N PHE A 40 4.13 -11.16 10.66
CA PHE A 40 3.10 -12.00 10.07
C PHE A 40 3.74 -13.18 9.33
N SER A 41 2.95 -14.23 9.14
CA SER A 41 3.32 -15.38 8.34
C SER A 41 2.12 -15.78 7.50
N LEU A 42 2.28 -15.67 6.19
CA LEU A 42 1.29 -16.03 5.18
C LEU A 42 1.90 -17.09 4.23
N ILE A 43 1.10 -17.57 3.31
CA ILE A 43 1.50 -18.55 2.28
C ILE A 43 1.27 -17.88 0.94
N ASP A 44 2.30 -17.88 0.08
CA ASP A 44 2.16 -17.31 -1.25
C ASP A 44 1.44 -18.28 -2.22
N ASN A 45 1.09 -17.76 -3.39
CA ASN A 45 0.41 -18.52 -4.46
C ASN A 45 1.27 -19.68 -5.03
N GLN A 46 2.53 -19.83 -4.61
CA GLN A 46 3.38 -20.97 -4.94
C GLN A 46 3.55 -21.93 -3.75
N GLY A 47 2.82 -21.71 -2.64
CA GLY A 47 2.86 -22.53 -1.44
C GLY A 47 4.06 -22.27 -0.52
N ARG A 48 4.80 -21.18 -0.73
CA ARG A 48 5.97 -20.83 0.08
C ARG A 48 5.56 -19.91 1.23
N SER A 49 6.34 -19.94 2.32
CA SER A 49 6.15 -19.00 3.43
C SER A 49 6.50 -17.57 3.01
N PHE A 50 5.65 -16.61 3.36
CA PHE A 50 5.82 -15.19 3.10
C PHE A 50 5.62 -14.38 4.40
N GLY A 51 6.59 -13.53 4.73
CA GLY A 51 6.57 -12.71 5.93
C GLY A 51 7.23 -11.34 5.73
N ALA A 52 7.45 -10.61 6.81
CA ALA A 52 8.02 -9.27 6.78
C ALA A 52 9.38 -9.18 6.07
N ALA A 53 10.18 -10.26 6.10
CA ALA A 53 11.46 -10.31 5.40
C ALA A 53 11.32 -10.19 3.88
N ASN A 54 10.23 -10.68 3.31
CA ASN A 54 9.96 -10.66 1.87
C ASN A 54 9.54 -9.27 1.35
N LEU A 55 9.22 -8.34 2.25
CA LEU A 55 8.88 -6.95 1.91
C LEU A 55 10.13 -6.05 1.81
N ARG A 56 11.28 -6.50 2.34
CA ARG A 56 12.49 -5.67 2.39
C ARG A 56 13.18 -5.57 1.02
N GLY A 57 13.75 -4.39 0.77
CA GLY A 57 14.47 -4.10 -0.48
C GLY A 57 13.57 -3.63 -1.62
N HIS A 58 12.26 -3.66 -1.47
CA HIS A 58 11.28 -3.26 -2.47
C HIS A 58 10.24 -2.29 -1.91
N TRP A 59 9.76 -1.37 -2.73
CA TRP A 59 8.48 -0.77 -2.48
C TRP A 59 7.38 -1.80 -2.77
N SER A 60 6.36 -1.88 -1.93
CA SER A 60 5.26 -2.81 -2.13
C SER A 60 3.91 -2.09 -2.06
N LEU A 61 3.00 -2.47 -2.94
CA LEU A 61 1.59 -2.11 -2.91
C LEU A 61 0.80 -3.34 -2.48
N MET A 62 0.26 -3.31 -1.28
CA MET A 62 -0.48 -4.44 -0.71
C MET A 62 -1.97 -4.11 -0.66
N PHE A 63 -2.77 -4.98 -1.24
CA PHE A 63 -4.22 -4.84 -1.35
C PHE A 63 -4.92 -6.07 -0.78
N PHE A 64 -5.87 -5.86 0.12
CA PHE A 64 -6.68 -6.93 0.71
C PHE A 64 -7.94 -7.16 -0.12
N GLY A 65 -8.28 -8.43 -0.37
CA GLY A 65 -9.41 -8.82 -1.19
C GLY A 65 -9.73 -10.31 -1.12
N TYR A 66 -10.50 -10.83 -2.06
CA TYR A 66 -10.75 -12.25 -2.23
C TYR A 66 -11.05 -12.56 -3.70
N THR A 67 -10.81 -13.82 -4.12
CA THR A 67 -10.87 -14.17 -5.55
C THR A 67 -12.28 -14.15 -6.13
N ASP A 68 -13.28 -14.41 -5.30
CA ASP A 68 -14.71 -14.47 -5.68
C ASP A 68 -15.41 -13.09 -5.56
N CYS A 69 -14.63 -12.01 -5.46
CA CYS A 69 -15.14 -10.64 -5.45
C CYS A 69 -15.63 -10.27 -6.86
N PRO A 70 -16.91 -9.84 -7.01
CA PRO A 70 -17.49 -9.71 -8.35
C PRO A 70 -16.99 -8.51 -9.15
N ASP A 71 -16.45 -7.46 -8.50
CA ASP A 71 -16.15 -6.20 -9.20
C ASP A 71 -14.91 -5.48 -8.65
N TYR A 72 -14.87 -5.12 -7.38
CA TYR A 72 -13.87 -4.20 -6.84
C TYR A 72 -12.43 -4.77 -6.91
N CYS A 73 -12.23 -6.04 -6.54
CA CYS A 73 -10.90 -6.64 -6.52
C CYS A 73 -10.30 -6.77 -7.93
N PRO A 74 -11.00 -7.33 -8.95
CA PRO A 74 -10.44 -7.39 -10.29
C PRO A 74 -10.21 -6.00 -10.90
N THR A 75 -11.09 -5.03 -10.63
CA THR A 75 -10.90 -3.64 -11.08
C THR A 75 -9.64 -3.03 -10.47
N THR A 76 -9.43 -3.17 -9.17
CA THR A 76 -8.22 -2.64 -8.49
C THR A 76 -6.95 -3.31 -9.00
N LEU A 77 -6.93 -4.64 -9.13
CA LEU A 77 -5.77 -5.36 -9.66
C LEU A 77 -5.44 -4.97 -11.11
N THR A 78 -6.47 -4.73 -11.94
CA THR A 78 -6.28 -4.22 -13.31
C THR A 78 -5.64 -2.83 -13.31
N MET A 79 -6.06 -1.93 -12.40
CA MET A 79 -5.43 -0.61 -12.25
C MET A 79 -3.98 -0.71 -11.77
N LEU A 80 -3.69 -1.61 -10.83
CA LEU A 80 -2.32 -1.84 -10.34
C LEU A 80 -1.41 -2.41 -11.45
N ALA A 81 -1.93 -3.29 -12.31
CA ALA A 81 -1.19 -3.79 -13.48
C ALA A 81 -0.90 -2.68 -14.50
N ALA A 82 -1.87 -1.79 -14.74
CA ALA A 82 -1.68 -0.64 -15.59
C ALA A 82 -0.65 0.35 -15.01
N LEU A 83 -0.68 0.60 -13.70
CA LEU A 83 0.31 1.39 -12.98
C LEU A 83 1.72 0.82 -13.15
N GLU A 84 1.92 -0.48 -12.90
CA GLU A 84 3.23 -1.12 -13.08
C GLU A 84 3.74 -0.98 -14.51
N LYS A 85 2.88 -1.22 -15.51
CA LYS A 85 3.23 -1.05 -16.92
C LYS A 85 3.69 0.38 -17.22
N GLN A 86 3.02 1.40 -16.68
CA GLN A 86 3.41 2.80 -16.84
C GLN A 86 4.76 3.10 -16.17
N LEU A 87 4.99 2.61 -14.94
CA LEU A 87 6.25 2.82 -14.22
C LEU A 87 7.43 2.13 -14.94
N ARG A 88 7.24 0.90 -15.44
CA ARG A 88 8.25 0.19 -16.23
C ARG A 88 8.59 0.94 -17.52
N ALA A 89 7.60 1.51 -18.21
CA ALA A 89 7.80 2.30 -19.42
C ALA A 89 8.53 3.62 -19.15
N ALA A 90 8.19 4.29 -18.05
CA ALA A 90 8.79 5.57 -17.67
C ALA A 90 10.23 5.44 -17.17
N LYS A 91 10.63 4.30 -16.61
CA LYS A 91 11.98 4.01 -16.05
C LYS A 91 12.48 5.04 -15.05
N THR A 92 11.58 5.76 -14.41
CA THR A 92 11.91 6.83 -13.44
C THR A 92 12.18 6.29 -12.04
N VAL A 93 11.48 5.22 -11.67
CA VAL A 93 11.63 4.49 -10.42
C VAL A 93 11.46 2.99 -10.68
N ALA A 94 11.98 2.15 -9.82
CA ALA A 94 11.68 0.72 -9.86
C ALA A 94 10.18 0.50 -9.60
N PRO A 95 9.48 -0.34 -10.36
CA PRO A 95 8.09 -0.67 -10.11
C PRO A 95 7.96 -1.35 -8.74
N PRO A 96 6.82 -1.13 -8.04
CA PRO A 96 6.58 -1.77 -6.75
C PRO A 96 6.28 -3.25 -6.93
N GLN A 97 6.52 -4.04 -5.89
CA GLN A 97 5.96 -5.37 -5.76
C GLN A 97 4.45 -5.25 -5.47
N VAL A 98 3.59 -5.82 -6.28
CA VAL A 98 2.14 -5.84 -6.03
C VAL A 98 1.75 -7.14 -5.33
N ILE A 99 1.08 -6.99 -4.20
CA ILE A 99 0.73 -8.09 -3.31
C ILE A 99 -0.78 -8.08 -3.06
N PHE A 100 -1.45 -9.13 -3.47
CA PHE A 100 -2.86 -9.40 -3.15
C PHE A 100 -2.95 -10.31 -1.93
N VAL A 101 -3.56 -9.84 -0.85
CA VAL A 101 -3.76 -10.61 0.38
C VAL A 101 -5.21 -11.04 0.47
N SER A 102 -5.46 -12.35 0.35
CA SER A 102 -6.81 -12.85 0.52
C SER A 102 -7.27 -12.77 1.96
N VAL A 103 -8.48 -12.24 2.15
CA VAL A 103 -9.22 -12.23 3.42
C VAL A 103 -10.17 -13.43 3.56
N ASP A 104 -10.17 -14.33 2.59
CA ASP A 104 -11.01 -15.53 2.53
C ASP A 104 -10.16 -16.81 2.42
N ALA A 105 -9.40 -17.11 3.45
CA ALA A 105 -8.53 -18.29 3.46
C ALA A 105 -9.28 -19.63 3.32
N LYS A 106 -10.61 -19.60 3.46
CA LYS A 106 -11.44 -20.80 3.28
C LYS A 106 -11.59 -21.18 1.81
N ARG A 107 -11.78 -20.21 0.91
CA ARG A 107 -11.91 -20.42 -0.55
C ARG A 107 -10.59 -20.22 -1.28
N ASP A 108 -9.81 -19.23 -0.87
CA ASP A 108 -8.61 -18.77 -1.56
C ASP A 108 -7.37 -19.55 -1.10
N THR A 109 -7.25 -20.78 -1.58
CA THR A 109 -6.04 -21.60 -1.40
C THR A 109 -4.87 -21.04 -2.22
N PRO A 110 -3.60 -21.42 -1.95
CA PRO A 110 -2.47 -21.07 -2.81
C PRO A 110 -2.71 -21.42 -4.28
N THR A 111 -3.32 -22.58 -4.56
CA THR A 111 -3.67 -23.01 -5.93
C THR A 111 -4.68 -22.06 -6.57
N GLN A 112 -5.72 -21.65 -5.84
CA GLN A 112 -6.72 -20.71 -6.33
C GLN A 112 -6.09 -19.33 -6.63
N LEU A 113 -5.25 -18.84 -5.75
CA LEU A 113 -4.52 -17.58 -5.94
C LEU A 113 -3.56 -17.66 -7.13
N ASN A 114 -2.91 -18.83 -7.34
CA ASN A 114 -2.03 -19.03 -8.49
C ASN A 114 -2.76 -19.07 -9.83
N GLN A 115 -4.06 -19.35 -9.82
CA GLN A 115 -4.92 -19.23 -11.00
C GLN A 115 -5.48 -17.84 -11.20
N PHE A 116 -5.60 -17.04 -10.13
CA PHE A 116 -6.27 -15.74 -10.15
C PHE A 116 -5.31 -14.57 -10.41
N VAL A 117 -4.28 -14.38 -9.57
CA VAL A 117 -3.44 -13.16 -9.63
C VAL A 117 -2.61 -13.03 -10.91
N PRO A 118 -2.09 -14.10 -11.55
CA PRO A 118 -1.33 -13.97 -12.79
C PRO A 118 -2.15 -13.51 -14.01
N ASN A 119 -3.49 -13.52 -13.91
CA ASN A 119 -4.34 -12.99 -14.98
C ASN A 119 -4.24 -11.46 -15.11
N PHE A 120 -3.77 -10.77 -14.07
CA PHE A 120 -3.56 -9.32 -14.06
C PHE A 120 -2.12 -8.97 -14.41
N ASP A 121 -1.16 -9.59 -13.75
CA ASP A 121 0.27 -9.51 -14.07
C ASP A 121 0.98 -10.77 -13.51
N PRO A 122 1.84 -11.44 -14.29
CA PRO A 122 2.53 -12.66 -13.86
C PRO A 122 3.49 -12.46 -12.67
N GLU A 123 3.88 -11.22 -12.38
CA GLU A 123 4.74 -10.89 -11.23
C GLU A 123 3.95 -10.58 -9.95
N PHE A 124 2.62 -10.50 -10.02
CA PHE A 124 1.80 -10.29 -8.83
C PHE A 124 1.86 -11.47 -7.88
N ILE A 125 1.92 -11.17 -6.60
CA ILE A 125 1.97 -12.15 -5.52
C ILE A 125 0.60 -12.25 -4.86
N GLY A 126 0.04 -13.44 -4.82
CA GLY A 126 -1.15 -13.75 -4.03
C GLY A 126 -0.76 -14.35 -2.69
N LEU A 127 -1.32 -13.87 -1.60
CA LEU A 127 -1.07 -14.38 -0.26
C LEU A 127 -2.37 -14.86 0.39
N THR A 128 -2.30 -15.96 1.11
CA THR A 128 -3.37 -16.48 1.96
C THR A 128 -2.83 -16.91 3.32
N ALA A 129 -3.71 -17.16 4.29
CA ALA A 129 -3.34 -17.69 5.58
C ALA A 129 -3.63 -19.19 5.68
N ALA A 130 -3.04 -19.85 6.69
CA ALA A 130 -3.30 -21.26 6.96
C ALA A 130 -4.75 -21.52 7.43
N SER A 131 -5.48 -20.48 7.86
CA SER A 131 -6.87 -20.59 8.31
C SER A 131 -7.58 -19.24 8.27
N GLN A 132 -8.92 -19.27 8.25
CA GLN A 132 -9.74 -18.05 8.30
C GLN A 132 -9.49 -17.22 9.58
N PRO A 133 -9.45 -17.79 10.79
CA PRO A 133 -9.13 -17.00 11.97
C PRO A 133 -7.74 -16.35 11.95
N ALA A 134 -6.76 -16.97 11.27
CA ALA A 134 -5.41 -16.40 11.15
C ALA A 134 -5.40 -15.13 10.29
N ILE A 135 -6.12 -15.13 9.15
CA ILE A 135 -6.19 -13.94 8.30
C ILE A 135 -7.02 -12.83 8.95
N GLU A 136 -8.10 -13.15 9.64
CA GLU A 136 -8.91 -12.17 10.37
C GLU A 136 -8.12 -11.49 11.49
N ALA A 137 -7.32 -12.27 12.24
CA ALA A 137 -6.44 -11.73 13.28
C ALA A 137 -5.37 -10.79 12.67
N LEU A 138 -4.81 -11.13 11.52
CA LEU A 138 -3.85 -10.29 10.80
C LEU A 138 -4.51 -9.02 10.29
N ALA A 139 -5.65 -9.14 9.60
CA ALA A 139 -6.42 -8.01 9.09
C ALA A 139 -6.73 -7.00 10.20
N LYS A 140 -7.20 -7.48 11.35
CA LYS A 140 -7.46 -6.65 12.53
C LYS A 140 -6.21 -5.90 13.03
N LYS A 141 -5.03 -6.57 13.05
CA LYS A 141 -3.77 -5.92 13.45
C LYS A 141 -3.38 -4.78 12.50
N TRP A 142 -3.73 -4.90 11.24
CA TRP A 142 -3.41 -3.91 10.21
C TRP A 142 -4.50 -2.87 10.01
N GLY A 143 -5.60 -2.96 10.79
CA GLY A 143 -6.74 -2.04 10.69
C GLY A 143 -7.63 -2.29 9.49
N VAL A 144 -7.53 -3.47 8.87
CA VAL A 144 -8.39 -3.91 7.78
C VAL A 144 -9.67 -4.49 8.36
N ALA A 145 -10.81 -3.89 8.04
CA ALA A 145 -12.12 -4.44 8.37
C ALA A 145 -12.42 -5.64 7.46
N VAL A 146 -12.94 -6.71 8.05
CA VAL A 146 -13.41 -7.90 7.34
C VAL A 146 -14.72 -8.34 7.97
N ASN A 147 -15.76 -8.50 7.17
CA ASN A 147 -17.09 -8.96 7.60
C ASN A 147 -17.65 -9.96 6.60
N ILE A 148 -17.94 -11.17 7.06
CA ILE A 148 -18.49 -12.24 6.22
C ILE A 148 -20.02 -12.25 6.38
N GLN A 149 -20.72 -12.07 5.26
CA GLN A 149 -22.19 -12.07 5.21
C GLN A 149 -22.70 -13.33 4.53
N TYR A 150 -23.33 -14.22 5.29
CA TYR A 150 -23.88 -15.47 4.79
C TYR A 150 -25.28 -15.27 4.21
N ALA A 151 -25.52 -15.80 3.03
CA ALA A 151 -26.84 -15.91 2.43
C ALA A 151 -27.55 -17.18 2.90
N ALA A 152 -28.89 -17.22 2.78
CA ALA A 152 -29.73 -18.34 3.20
C ALA A 152 -29.39 -19.68 2.49
N ASN A 153 -28.81 -19.62 1.28
CA ASN A 153 -28.36 -20.79 0.50
C ASN A 153 -26.96 -21.30 0.87
N GLY A 154 -26.32 -20.75 1.91
CA GLY A 154 -24.98 -21.13 2.35
C GLY A 154 -23.84 -20.42 1.62
N ASN A 155 -24.11 -19.65 0.57
CA ASN A 155 -23.14 -18.77 -0.05
C ASN A 155 -22.84 -17.58 0.87
N TYR A 156 -21.70 -16.92 0.65
CA TYR A 156 -21.37 -15.71 1.37
C TYR A 156 -20.56 -14.73 0.52
N ILE A 157 -20.65 -13.48 0.88
CA ILE A 157 -19.79 -12.40 0.41
C ILE A 157 -18.91 -11.90 1.55
N VAL A 158 -17.79 -11.30 1.22
CA VAL A 158 -16.86 -10.74 2.20
C VAL A 158 -16.76 -9.24 1.97
N ASP A 159 -17.31 -8.46 2.89
CA ASP A 159 -17.06 -7.02 2.92
C ASP A 159 -15.69 -6.79 3.56
N HIS A 160 -14.88 -5.99 2.94
CA HIS A 160 -13.54 -5.68 3.47
C HIS A 160 -13.15 -4.25 3.13
N SER A 161 -12.18 -3.74 3.87
CA SER A 161 -11.52 -2.47 3.56
C SER A 161 -10.85 -2.52 2.19
N THR A 162 -10.88 -1.40 1.46
CA THR A 162 -10.47 -1.31 0.05
C THR A 162 -9.18 -0.51 -0.15
N GLU A 163 -8.51 -0.16 0.93
CA GLU A 163 -7.26 0.61 0.91
C GLU A 163 -6.11 -0.19 0.31
N ILE A 164 -5.18 0.54 -0.32
CA ILE A 164 -3.89 0.02 -0.74
C ILE A 164 -2.84 0.50 0.25
N PHE A 165 -2.13 -0.43 0.86
CA PHE A 165 -1.03 -0.16 1.78
C PHE A 165 0.26 -0.01 0.99
N VAL A 166 0.96 1.11 1.17
CA VAL A 166 2.28 1.36 0.57
C VAL A 166 3.34 1.05 1.60
N ILE A 167 4.19 0.06 1.30
CA ILE A 167 5.23 -0.42 2.20
C ILE A 167 6.58 -0.02 1.63
N ASP A 168 7.42 0.60 2.47
CA ASP A 168 8.75 1.06 2.10
C ASP A 168 9.77 -0.10 2.04
N PRO A 169 10.97 0.12 1.44
CA PRO A 169 12.01 -0.91 1.36
C PRO A 169 12.59 -1.37 2.72
N ALA A 170 12.28 -0.69 3.82
CA ALA A 170 12.63 -1.15 5.16
C ALA A 170 11.57 -2.11 5.74
N GLY A 171 10.43 -2.27 5.07
CA GLY A 171 9.30 -3.09 5.49
C GLY A 171 8.31 -2.35 6.39
N ASN A 172 8.29 -1.02 6.38
CA ASN A 172 7.36 -0.22 7.16
C ASN A 172 6.19 0.27 6.29
N LEU A 173 5.03 0.44 6.91
CA LEU A 173 3.88 1.08 6.30
C LEU A 173 4.16 2.59 6.16
N ALA A 174 4.38 3.05 4.92
CA ALA A 174 4.72 4.43 4.59
C ALA A 174 3.51 5.29 4.23
N ALA A 175 2.49 4.69 3.61
CA ALA A 175 1.25 5.39 3.27
C ALA A 175 0.07 4.43 3.15
N ILE A 176 -1.14 4.99 3.22
CA ILE A 176 -2.40 4.29 2.97
C ILE A 176 -3.12 5.08 1.88
N LEU A 177 -3.39 4.43 0.73
CA LEU A 177 -4.16 5.02 -0.35
C LEU A 177 -5.62 4.58 -0.22
N THR A 178 -6.54 5.52 -0.39
CA THR A 178 -8.00 5.31 -0.25
C THR A 178 -8.70 5.67 -1.56
N GLY A 179 -9.59 4.79 -2.04
CA GLY A 179 -10.34 5.02 -3.28
C GLY A 179 -11.35 6.17 -3.22
N PRO A 180 -11.94 6.54 -4.34
CA PRO A 180 -11.83 5.87 -5.65
C PRO A 180 -10.48 6.10 -6.32
N PHE A 181 -9.93 5.06 -6.98
CA PHE A 181 -8.64 5.12 -7.64
C PHE A 181 -8.77 5.42 -9.13
N THR A 182 -7.77 6.11 -9.68
CA THR A 182 -7.43 6.13 -11.11
C THR A 182 -5.96 5.79 -11.27
N VAL A 183 -5.57 5.27 -12.42
CA VAL A 183 -4.16 4.89 -12.68
C VAL A 183 -3.24 6.10 -12.55
N ASP A 184 -3.66 7.26 -13.07
CA ASP A 184 -2.87 8.50 -13.02
C ASP A 184 -2.70 9.02 -11.58
N ALA A 185 -3.76 8.96 -10.75
CA ALA A 185 -3.66 9.33 -9.34
C ALA A 185 -2.73 8.38 -8.58
N LEU A 186 -2.87 7.06 -8.78
CA LEU A 186 -1.99 6.06 -8.18
C LEU A 186 -0.54 6.28 -8.58
N GLN A 187 -0.27 6.56 -9.87
CA GLN A 187 1.08 6.85 -10.35
C GLN A 187 1.66 8.12 -9.71
N SER A 188 0.88 9.20 -9.71
CA SER A 188 1.30 10.47 -9.11
C SER A 188 1.62 10.31 -7.63
N ASP A 189 0.73 9.63 -6.89
CA ASP A 189 0.87 9.41 -5.45
C ASP A 189 2.07 8.50 -5.15
N PHE A 190 2.21 7.39 -5.88
CA PHE A 190 3.35 6.50 -5.72
C PHE A 190 4.67 7.22 -5.98
N LEU A 191 4.79 7.97 -7.08
CA LEU A 191 6.00 8.75 -7.39
C LEU A 191 6.32 9.78 -6.29
N ARG A 192 5.31 10.47 -5.75
CA ARG A 192 5.49 11.41 -4.62
C ARG A 192 6.02 10.71 -3.38
N ILE A 193 5.43 9.54 -3.04
CA ILE A 193 5.85 8.77 -1.86
C ILE A 193 7.32 8.33 -1.99
N VAL A 194 7.69 7.71 -3.13
CA VAL A 194 9.02 7.11 -3.29
C VAL A 194 10.13 8.13 -3.50
N THR A 195 9.82 9.32 -4.06
CA THR A 195 10.82 10.36 -4.31
C THR A 195 10.88 11.41 -3.21
N GLY A 196 9.92 11.45 -2.29
CA GLY A 196 9.80 12.49 -1.27
C GLY A 196 9.60 13.90 -1.87
N ARG A 197 9.14 13.99 -3.13
CA ARG A 197 8.94 15.26 -3.83
C ARG A 197 7.49 15.69 -3.72
N ALA A 198 7.31 16.96 -3.31
CA ALA A 198 6.02 17.65 -3.33
C ALA A 198 5.73 18.20 -4.72
#